data_14edd13786edc93dcca7658ed1f17111
#
_entry.id   14edd13786edc93dcca7658ed1f17111
#
_cell.length_a   1.000
_cell.length_b   1.000
_cell.length_c   1.000
_cell.angle_alpha   90.00
_cell.angle_beta   90.00
_cell.angle_gamma   90.00
#
_symmetry.space_group_name_H-M   'P 1'
#
loop_
_entity.id
_entity.type
_entity.pdbx_description
1 polymer ?
#
loop_
_entity_poly.entity_id
_entity_poly.type
_entity_poly.pdbx_seq_one_letter_code
_entity_poly.pdbx_strand_id
1 'polypeptide(L)' 'MIVAEVTTTDLRKTRYRVQSKDDIQKTRQGYKIETAGGETVRFSEEDVESISVVEE' A
#
# COMPACT_ATOMS: atom_id res chain seq x y z
N MET A 1 -0.60 -15.55 0.68
CA MET A 1 -1.34 -14.31 0.38
C MET A 1 -0.45 -13.12 0.64
N ILE A 2 -0.39 -12.20 -0.27
CA ILE A 2 0.48 -11.03 -0.14
C ILE A 2 -0.33 -9.87 0.41
N VAL A 3 0.21 -9.24 1.44
CA VAL A 3 -0.44 -8.11 2.13
C VAL A 3 0.50 -6.91 2.12
N ALA A 4 -0.03 -5.77 1.68
CA ALA A 4 0.67 -4.51 1.79
C ALA A 4 0.28 -3.84 3.11
N GLU A 5 1.25 -3.61 3.97
CA GLU A 5 1.06 -2.94 5.24
C GLU A 5 1.54 -1.50 5.11
N VAL A 6 0.61 -0.56 5.17
CA VAL A 6 0.91 0.86 5.02
C VAL A 6 0.86 1.53 6.38
N THR A 7 1.95 2.17 6.76
CA THR A 7 2.01 2.99 7.96
C THR A 7 1.97 4.46 7.54
N THR A 8 0.98 5.18 8.01
CA THR A 8 0.85 6.60 7.71
C THR A 8 1.56 7.45 8.77
N THR A 9 1.75 8.73 8.45
CA THR A 9 2.48 9.65 9.34
C THR A 9 1.74 9.93 10.65
N ASP A 10 0.44 9.68 10.69
CA ASP A 10 -0.35 9.78 11.92
C ASP A 10 -0.36 8.47 12.73
N LEU A 11 0.58 7.57 12.44
CA LEU A 11 0.80 6.30 13.14
C LEU A 11 -0.34 5.29 12.99
N ARG A 12 -1.08 5.37 11.91
CA ARG A 12 -2.10 4.39 11.59
C ARG A 12 -1.54 3.35 10.63
N LYS A 13 -1.87 2.09 10.89
CA LYS A 13 -1.52 0.99 10.01
C LYS A 13 -2.76 0.47 9.32
N THR A 14 -2.66 0.33 8.00
CA THR A 14 -3.72 -0.25 7.19
C THR A 14 -3.14 -1.38 6.37
N ARG A 15 -3.87 -2.48 6.26
CA ARG A 15 -3.44 -3.66 5.52
C ARG A 15 -4.33 -3.86 4.31
N TYR A 16 -3.71 -4.08 3.16
CA TYR A 16 -4.41 -4.34 1.92
C TYR A 16 -3.93 -5.65 1.32
N ARG A 17 -4.87 -6.49 0.91
CA ARG A 17 -4.52 -7.70 0.17
C ARG A 17 -4.24 -7.34 -1.26
N VAL A 18 -3.13 -7.84 -1.79
CA VAL A 18 -2.74 -7.62 -3.19
C VAL A 18 -2.43 -8.96 -3.84
N GLN A 19 -2.53 -9.02 -5.15
CA GLN A 19 -2.25 -10.25 -5.89
C GLN A 19 -0.76 -10.46 -6.11
N SER A 20 -0.01 -9.38 -6.24
CA SER A 20 1.44 -9.46 -6.39
C SER A 20 2.09 -8.18 -5.86
N LYS A 21 3.41 -8.23 -5.70
CA LYS A 21 4.18 -7.06 -5.27
C LYS A 21 4.10 -5.92 -6.29
N ASP A 22 3.88 -6.25 -7.56
CA ASP A 22 3.78 -5.26 -8.62
C ASP A 22 2.52 -4.40 -8.52
N ASP A 23 1.54 -4.83 -7.74
CA ASP A 23 0.34 -4.06 -7.48
C ASP A 23 0.60 -2.87 -6.55
N ILE A 24 1.77 -2.82 -5.94
CA ILE A 24 2.19 -1.72 -5.09
C ILE A 24 3.19 -0.89 -5.90
N GLN A 25 2.75 0.28 -6.35
CA GLN A 25 3.56 1.13 -7.21
C GLN A 25 3.85 2.47 -6.55
N LYS A 26 5.09 2.92 -6.69
CA LYS A 26 5.46 4.26 -6.28
C LYS A 26 5.32 5.18 -7.48
N THR A 27 4.55 6.25 -7.33
CA THR A 27 4.35 7.27 -8.35
C THR A 27 5.05 8.57 -7.93
N ARG A 28 5.07 9.55 -8.82
CA ARG A 28 5.63 10.87 -8.49
C ARG A 28 4.86 11.58 -7.38
N GLN A 29 3.58 11.25 -7.23
CA GLN A 29 2.70 11.88 -6.25
C GLN A 29 2.58 11.09 -4.96
N GLY A 30 3.09 9.86 -4.93
CA GLY A 30 2.99 9.00 -3.76
C GLY A 30 2.95 7.53 -4.12
N TYR A 31 1.98 6.83 -3.55
CA TYR A 31 1.86 5.38 -3.72
C TYR A 31 0.50 5.00 -4.25
N LYS A 32 0.48 3.98 -5.09
CA LYS A 32 -0.74 3.42 -5.65
C LYS A 32 -0.74 1.93 -5.35
N ILE A 33 -1.83 1.46 -4.75
CA ILE A 33 -2.00 0.05 -4.41
C ILE A 33 -3.26 -0.46 -5.09
N GLU A 34 -3.12 -1.51 -5.88
CA GLU A 34 -4.27 -2.22 -6.45
C GLU A 34 -4.56 -3.43 -5.59
N THR A 35 -5.75 -3.43 -4.97
CA THR A 35 -6.12 -4.52 -4.09
C THR A 35 -6.59 -5.74 -4.86
N ALA A 36 -6.56 -6.90 -4.21
CA ALA A 36 -7.05 -8.14 -4.79
C ALA A 36 -8.56 -8.08 -5.12
N GLY A 37 -9.29 -7.20 -4.46
CA GLY A 37 -10.71 -6.99 -4.75
C GLY A 37 -11.01 -6.06 -5.92
N GLY A 38 -9.98 -5.57 -6.60
CA GLY A 38 -10.15 -4.70 -7.77
C GLY A 38 -10.25 -3.21 -7.44
N GLU A 39 -9.97 -2.83 -6.22
CA GLU A 39 -9.98 -1.43 -5.81
C GLU A 39 -8.59 -0.81 -5.96
N THR A 40 -8.53 0.47 -6.25
CA THR A 40 -7.29 1.22 -6.30
C THR A 40 -7.24 2.20 -5.13
N VAL A 41 -6.18 2.10 -4.33
CA VAL A 41 -5.96 2.99 -3.19
C VAL A 41 -4.75 3.84 -3.49
N ARG A 42 -4.88 5.15 -3.28
CA ARG A 42 -3.80 6.10 -3.52
C ARG A 42 -3.46 6.85 -2.24
N PHE A 43 -2.16 7.04 -2.03
CA PHE A 43 -1.64 7.79 -0.91
C PHE A 43 -0.69 8.86 -1.41
N SER A 44 -0.73 10.03 -0.78
CA SER A 44 0.28 11.05 -1.01
C SER A 44 1.58 10.65 -0.33
N GLU A 45 2.71 10.97 -0.95
CA GLU A 45 4.02 10.65 -0.39
C GLU A 45 4.19 11.21 1.02
N GLU A 46 3.63 12.38 1.27
CA GLU A 46 3.69 13.04 2.58
C GLU A 46 2.91 12.31 3.66
N ASP A 47 1.91 11.51 3.29
CA ASP A 47 1.05 10.82 4.24
C ASP A 47 1.57 9.43 4.60
N VAL A 48 2.54 8.91 3.88
CA VAL A 48 3.05 7.55 4.09
C VAL A 48 4.41 7.60 4.74
N GLU A 49 4.54 6.96 5.89
CA GLU A 49 5.82 6.81 6.57
C GLU A 49 6.56 5.60 6.05
N SER A 50 5.87 4.47 5.91
CA SER A 50 6.48 3.26 5.36
C SER A 50 5.43 2.33 4.76
N ILE A 51 5.89 1.49 3.84
CA ILE A 51 5.10 0.40 3.29
C ILE A 51 5.92 -0.87 3.38
N SER A 52 5.33 -1.91 3.96
CA SER A 52 5.95 -3.22 4.06
C SER A 52 5.11 -4.24 3.31
N VAL A 53 5.77 -5.19 2.68
CA VAL A 53 5.09 -6.31 2.03
C VAL A 53 5.26 -7.54 2.91
N VAL A 54 4.15 -8.13 3.29
CA VAL A 54 4.13 -9.30 4.15
C VAL A 54 3.45 -10.44 3.40
N GLU A 55 4.03 -11.60 3.45
CA GLU A 55 3.41 -12.79 2.89
C GLU A 55 2.79 -13.61 4.03
N GLU A 56 1.50 -13.84 3.92
CA GLU A 56 0.75 -14.63 4.91
C GLU A 56 0.23 -15.94 4.35
#